data_397a9c11da5b8c705c63cf7b4374618a
#
_entry.id   397a9c11da5b8c705c63cf7b4374618a
#
_cell.length_a   1.000
_cell.length_b   1.000
_cell.length_c   1.000
_cell.angle_alpha   90.00
_cell.angle_beta   90.00
_cell.angle_gamma   90.00
#
_symmetry.space_group_name_H-M   'P 1'
#
loop_
_entity.id
_entity.type
_entity.pdbx_description
1 polymer ?
#
loop_
_entity_poly.entity_id
_entity_poly.type
_entity_poly.pdbx_seq_one_letter_code
_entity_poly.pdbx_strand_id
1 'polypeptide(L)'
;MRLSLVFNPADAVRRKADNLGLLEPQFDMINNWATELESVGGVVLLSAPADNGRTTMSYSIMKLHDAYTSNIQSIEYEVEDALEGIKQIVWDSSEDGPDFATTTRSTLRRDPDIVTLCDLPDVETAQNIANSDLERTRVYLCLRTDSALKSVQTYVQAVGDPKLAAKGLRGVVACKLVRVLCGNCKVPYQPTPDMLKKLGLPEGKVGELFKKGGQVLVRNKPEVCSVCSGVGYSGQTGCFGVFELGKEEKQLIIEGDWNGLRSAMRKAGMPSIQQSALRKAVMGITSIEEVTRITAPTKSKSSSKKSKTQA
;
A
#
# COMPACT_ATOMS: atom_id res chain seq x y z
N MET A 1 -7.87 -24.34 21.47
CA MET A 1 -8.29 -22.92 21.43
C MET A 1 -7.05 -22.09 21.13
N ARG A 2 -6.99 -21.36 20.01
CA ARG A 2 -5.83 -20.54 19.62
C ARG A 2 -6.26 -19.08 19.85
N LEU A 3 -5.69 -18.43 20.87
CA LEU A 3 -5.91 -17.02 21.13
C LEU A 3 -4.99 -16.21 20.22
N SER A 4 -5.52 -15.39 19.35
CA SER A 4 -4.77 -14.45 18.54
C SER A 4 -5.03 -13.04 19.09
N LEU A 5 -4.00 -12.41 19.65
CA LEU A 5 -4.06 -11.02 20.10
C LEU A 5 -3.47 -10.16 18.97
N VAL A 6 -4.30 -9.30 18.41
CA VAL A 6 -3.87 -8.28 17.45
C VAL A 6 -3.70 -6.98 18.23
N PHE A 7 -2.46 -6.51 18.35
CA PHE A 7 -2.17 -5.18 18.88
C PHE A 7 -2.04 -4.22 17.70
N ASN A 8 -3.05 -3.38 17.50
CA ASN A 8 -2.95 -2.25 16.58
C ASN A 8 -2.55 -1.03 17.42
N PRO A 9 -1.30 -0.53 17.30
CA PRO A 9 -0.93 0.69 17.99
C PRO A 9 -1.77 1.83 17.38
N ALA A 10 -2.65 2.45 18.17
CA ALA A 10 -3.49 3.57 17.74
C ALA A 10 -2.68 4.68 17.03
N ASP A 11 -1.43 4.89 17.43
CA ASP A 11 -0.52 5.83 16.80
C ASP A 11 -0.16 5.48 15.34
N ALA A 12 -0.31 4.23 14.92
CA ALA A 12 0.02 3.82 13.54
C ALA A 12 -1.00 4.37 12.54
N VAL A 13 -2.29 4.37 12.89
CA VAL A 13 -3.39 4.87 12.04
C VAL A 13 -3.44 6.39 12.02
N ARG A 14 -2.87 7.06 13.03
CA ARG A 14 -2.81 8.52 13.15
C ARG A 14 -1.68 9.16 12.37
N ARG A 15 -0.83 8.39 11.71
CA ARG A 15 0.28 8.91 10.92
C ARG A 15 -0.21 9.85 9.83
N LYS A 16 0.58 10.90 9.59
CA LYS A 16 0.43 11.75 8.42
C LYS A 16 1.15 11.14 7.21
N ALA A 17 0.77 11.55 6.01
CA ALA A 17 1.33 11.00 4.77
C ALA A 17 2.85 11.19 4.63
N ASP A 18 3.40 12.29 5.15
CA ASP A 18 4.84 12.58 5.22
C ASP A 18 5.62 11.56 6.07
N ASN A 19 4.95 10.94 7.07
CA ASN A 19 5.55 9.99 8.01
C ASN A 19 5.31 8.51 7.64
N LEU A 20 4.69 8.22 6.49
CA LEU A 20 4.49 6.86 6.00
C LEU A 20 5.78 6.22 5.50
N GLY A 21 6.76 7.02 5.14
CA GLY A 21 8.00 6.59 4.50
C GLY A 21 7.95 6.63 2.96
N LEU A 22 7.08 7.45 2.40
CA LEU A 22 7.13 7.83 0.99
C LEU A 22 8.46 8.51 0.67
N LEU A 23 8.96 8.30 -0.53
CA LEU A 23 10.02 9.14 -1.08
C LEU A 23 9.40 10.45 -1.60
N GLU A 24 10.16 11.53 -1.58
CA GLU A 24 9.68 12.86 -1.96
C GLU A 24 8.87 12.88 -3.28
N PRO A 25 9.36 12.33 -4.42
CA PRO A 25 8.56 12.32 -5.64
C PRO A 25 7.27 11.50 -5.56
N GLN A 26 7.23 10.49 -4.67
CA GLN A 26 6.03 9.67 -4.45
C GLN A 26 5.00 10.44 -3.62
N PHE A 27 5.47 11.16 -2.61
CA PHE A 27 4.63 12.03 -1.79
C PHE A 27 4.03 13.16 -2.65
N ASP A 28 4.86 13.83 -3.44
CA ASP A 28 4.42 14.93 -4.32
C ASP A 28 3.33 14.47 -5.30
N MET A 29 3.49 13.29 -5.90
CA MET A 29 2.49 12.73 -6.81
C MET A 29 1.14 12.48 -6.09
N ILE A 30 1.16 11.88 -4.90
CA ILE A 30 -0.06 11.62 -4.12
C ILE A 30 -0.67 12.93 -3.64
N ASN A 31 0.15 13.87 -3.19
CA ASN A 31 -0.29 15.18 -2.75
C ASN A 31 -0.93 15.99 -3.88
N ASN A 32 -0.34 15.95 -5.07
CA ASN A 32 -0.93 16.59 -6.26
C ASN A 32 -2.30 15.98 -6.58
N TRP A 33 -2.44 14.64 -6.49
CA TRP A 33 -3.76 14.02 -6.67
C TRP A 33 -4.78 14.47 -5.62
N ALA A 34 -4.33 14.79 -4.40
CA ALA A 34 -5.22 15.24 -3.33
C ALA A 34 -5.59 16.73 -3.42
N THR A 35 -4.68 17.58 -3.92
CA THR A 35 -4.83 19.04 -3.93
C THR A 35 -5.35 19.61 -5.25
N GLU A 36 -5.16 18.90 -6.36
CA GLU A 36 -5.74 19.27 -7.66
C GLU A 36 -7.25 19.00 -7.70
N LEU A 37 -8.01 19.79 -6.94
CA LEU A 37 -9.47 19.64 -6.81
C LEU A 37 -10.25 20.03 -8.06
N GLU A 38 -9.68 20.86 -8.94
CA GLU A 38 -10.45 21.46 -10.03
C GLU A 38 -10.62 20.57 -11.25
N SER A 39 -9.96 19.46 -11.38
CA SER A 39 -9.98 18.86 -12.69
C SER A 39 -10.27 17.37 -12.80
N VAL A 40 -9.99 16.52 -11.86
CA VAL A 40 -10.16 15.10 -12.23
C VAL A 40 -10.45 14.20 -11.04
N GLY A 41 -11.66 13.73 -10.95
CA GLY A 41 -12.02 12.55 -10.18
C GLY A 41 -11.22 11.32 -10.64
N GLY A 42 -11.83 10.17 -10.60
CA GLY A 42 -11.21 8.92 -11.03
C GLY A 42 -10.80 8.01 -9.89
N VAL A 43 -10.38 6.81 -10.24
CA VAL A 43 -10.06 5.73 -9.31
C VAL A 43 -8.56 5.67 -9.06
N VAL A 44 -8.15 5.78 -7.81
CA VAL A 44 -6.80 5.49 -7.34
C VAL A 44 -6.84 4.20 -6.53
N LEU A 45 -6.08 3.20 -6.97
CA LEU A 45 -6.01 1.91 -6.29
C LEU A 45 -4.98 1.97 -5.16
N LEU A 46 -5.40 1.64 -3.94
CA LEU A 46 -4.55 1.55 -2.75
C LEU A 46 -4.28 0.09 -2.43
N SER A 47 -3.07 -0.36 -2.68
CA SER A 47 -2.69 -1.77 -2.65
C SER A 47 -1.75 -2.08 -1.51
N ALA A 48 -2.11 -3.04 -0.67
CA ALA A 48 -1.19 -3.63 0.28
C ALA A 48 -1.64 -5.07 0.63
N PRO A 49 -0.71 -6.02 0.84
CA PRO A 49 -1.03 -7.30 1.43
C PRO A 49 -1.62 -7.14 2.84
N ALA A 50 -2.20 -8.20 3.39
CA ALA A 50 -2.62 -8.19 4.80
C ALA A 50 -1.47 -7.74 5.72
N ASP A 51 -1.79 -6.98 6.76
CA ASP A 51 -0.85 -6.48 7.77
C ASP A 51 0.31 -5.61 7.21
N ASN A 52 0.07 -4.96 6.07
CA ASN A 52 1.05 -4.05 5.44
C ASN A 52 0.58 -2.59 5.39
N GLY A 53 -0.21 -2.15 6.38
CA GLY A 53 -0.54 -0.75 6.61
C GLY A 53 -1.55 -0.15 5.63
N ARG A 54 -2.47 -0.96 5.09
CA ARG A 54 -3.51 -0.51 4.15
C ARG A 54 -4.41 0.57 4.75
N THR A 55 -4.96 0.36 5.95
CA THR A 55 -5.79 1.34 6.67
C THR A 55 -5.01 2.61 6.98
N THR A 56 -3.78 2.47 7.49
CA THR A 56 -2.90 3.61 7.76
C THR A 56 -2.64 4.45 6.51
N MET A 57 -2.36 3.81 5.38
CA MET A 57 -2.16 4.47 4.08
C MET A 57 -3.43 5.19 3.63
N SER A 58 -4.57 4.51 3.66
CA SER A 58 -5.88 5.05 3.29
C SER A 58 -6.24 6.28 4.12
N TYR A 59 -6.15 6.19 5.44
CA TYR A 59 -6.42 7.31 6.36
C TYR A 59 -5.47 8.49 6.15
N SER A 60 -4.19 8.19 5.94
CA SER A 60 -3.20 9.26 5.70
C SER A 60 -3.46 9.98 4.38
N ILE A 61 -3.93 9.29 3.34
CA ILE A 61 -4.29 9.90 2.06
C ILE A 61 -5.59 10.71 2.19
N MET A 62 -6.60 10.20 2.90
CA MET A 62 -7.82 10.96 3.16
C MET A 62 -7.53 12.29 3.90
N LYS A 63 -6.59 12.28 4.84
CA LYS A 63 -6.16 13.48 5.60
C LYS A 63 -5.39 14.52 4.76
N LEU A 64 -5.01 14.22 3.51
CA LEU A 64 -4.43 15.22 2.60
C LEU A 64 -5.51 16.11 1.98
N HIS A 65 -6.75 15.65 1.95
CA HIS A 65 -7.86 16.44 1.44
C HIS A 65 -8.40 17.41 2.50
N ASP A 66 -8.92 18.54 2.05
CA ASP A 66 -9.58 19.48 2.94
C ASP A 66 -11.02 19.05 3.24
N ALA A 67 -11.23 18.51 4.42
CA ALA A 67 -12.54 18.05 4.88
C ALA A 67 -13.55 19.17 5.18
N TYR A 68 -13.13 20.45 5.18
CA TYR A 68 -14.02 21.60 5.34
C TYR A 68 -14.66 22.05 4.02
N THR A 69 -13.96 21.82 2.91
CA THR A 69 -14.41 22.21 1.57
C THR A 69 -14.87 21.06 0.71
N SER A 70 -14.58 19.81 1.10
CA SER A 70 -14.87 18.60 0.34
C SER A 70 -15.77 17.63 1.12
N ASN A 71 -16.75 17.05 0.44
CA ASN A 71 -17.59 15.98 0.96
C ASN A 71 -16.83 14.65 0.87
N ILE A 72 -16.14 14.27 1.96
CA ILE A 72 -15.32 13.07 2.05
C ILE A 72 -16.10 11.99 2.79
N GLN A 73 -16.22 10.81 2.19
CA GLN A 73 -16.87 9.64 2.79
C GLN A 73 -15.99 8.41 2.72
N SER A 74 -16.10 7.50 3.69
CA SER A 74 -15.49 6.18 3.63
C SER A 74 -16.50 5.08 3.92
N ILE A 75 -16.28 3.89 3.35
CA ILE A 75 -17.00 2.66 3.68
C ILE A 75 -15.98 1.69 4.25
N GLU A 76 -16.20 1.27 5.49
CA GLU A 76 -15.23 0.51 6.28
C GLU A 76 -15.92 -0.67 6.99
N TYR A 77 -15.19 -1.76 7.23
CA TYR A 77 -15.68 -2.86 8.08
C TYR A 77 -15.61 -2.49 9.55
N GLU A 78 -14.61 -1.69 9.93
CA GLU A 78 -14.38 -1.21 11.27
C GLU A 78 -13.66 0.14 11.20
N VAL A 79 -14.07 1.10 12.00
CA VAL A 79 -13.41 2.41 12.12
C VAL A 79 -12.30 2.29 13.16
N GLU A 80 -11.05 2.29 12.71
CA GLU A 80 -9.89 2.19 13.59
C GLU A 80 -9.55 3.51 14.29
N ASP A 81 -9.88 4.66 13.68
CA ASP A 81 -9.70 6.01 14.24
C ASP A 81 -10.73 6.97 13.62
N ALA A 82 -11.36 7.78 14.43
CA ALA A 82 -12.32 8.78 13.95
C ALA A 82 -11.59 9.92 13.23
N LEU A 83 -11.99 10.19 11.99
CA LEU A 83 -11.40 11.24 11.16
C LEU A 83 -12.32 12.46 11.17
N GLU A 84 -11.80 13.59 11.66
CA GLU A 84 -12.57 14.84 11.75
C GLU A 84 -12.99 15.33 10.35
N GLY A 85 -14.26 15.68 10.21
CA GLY A 85 -14.83 16.16 8.94
C GLY A 85 -15.08 15.08 7.88
N ILE A 86 -14.74 13.82 8.14
CA ILE A 86 -14.93 12.70 7.22
C ILE A 86 -16.10 11.83 7.70
N LYS A 87 -17.04 11.55 6.81
CA LYS A 87 -18.15 10.66 7.11
C LYS A 87 -17.73 9.20 6.94
N GLN A 88 -17.44 8.52 8.04
CA GLN A 88 -17.07 7.11 8.06
C GLN A 88 -18.33 6.24 8.21
N ILE A 89 -18.61 5.40 7.22
CA ILE A 89 -19.74 4.49 7.15
C ILE A 89 -19.23 3.09 7.49
N VAL A 90 -19.68 2.55 8.64
CA VAL A 90 -19.39 1.15 8.99
C VAL A 90 -20.36 0.25 8.23
N TRP A 91 -19.81 -0.77 7.55
CA TRP A 91 -20.59 -1.81 6.91
C TRP A 91 -20.34 -3.15 7.62
N ASP A 92 -21.41 -3.75 8.13
CA ASP A 92 -21.37 -5.05 8.81
C ASP A 92 -22.18 -6.07 8.02
N SER A 93 -21.55 -7.18 7.67
CA SER A 93 -22.18 -8.31 6.96
C SER A 93 -23.17 -9.12 7.82
N SER A 94 -23.15 -8.94 9.13
CA SER A 94 -24.05 -9.63 10.07
C SER A 94 -25.39 -8.94 10.30
N GLU A 95 -25.52 -7.68 9.84
CA GLU A 95 -26.75 -6.91 9.96
C GLU A 95 -27.70 -7.18 8.78
N ASP A 96 -29.02 -7.15 9.06
CA ASP A 96 -30.07 -7.15 8.04
C ASP A 96 -30.12 -5.79 7.31
N GLY A 97 -29.04 -5.49 6.59
CA GLY A 97 -28.83 -4.22 5.89
C GLY A 97 -28.50 -4.42 4.41
N PRO A 98 -28.26 -3.32 3.68
CA PRO A 98 -27.84 -3.39 2.30
C PRO A 98 -26.45 -4.04 2.19
N ASP A 99 -26.22 -4.80 1.13
CA ASP A 99 -24.90 -5.34 0.81
C ASP A 99 -23.87 -4.24 0.51
N PHE A 100 -22.59 -4.62 0.43
CA PHE A 100 -21.50 -3.67 0.22
C PHE A 100 -21.64 -2.91 -1.11
N ALA A 101 -22.08 -3.60 -2.16
CA ALA A 101 -22.30 -2.99 -3.48
C ALA A 101 -23.44 -1.96 -3.46
N THR A 102 -24.55 -2.26 -2.79
CA THR A 102 -25.68 -1.32 -2.61
C THR A 102 -25.26 -0.12 -1.76
N THR A 103 -24.51 -0.34 -0.67
CA THR A 103 -23.96 0.74 0.14
C THR A 103 -23.02 1.64 -0.66
N THR A 104 -22.13 1.04 -1.47
CA THR A 104 -21.25 1.77 -2.38
C THR A 104 -22.02 2.60 -3.38
N ARG A 105 -23.01 2.00 -4.06
CA ARG A 105 -23.86 2.70 -5.05
C ARG A 105 -24.61 3.86 -4.40
N SER A 106 -25.20 3.64 -3.24
CA SER A 106 -25.95 4.65 -2.50
C SER A 106 -25.05 5.82 -2.03
N THR A 107 -23.81 5.53 -1.67
CA THR A 107 -22.82 6.54 -1.30
C THR A 107 -22.40 7.36 -2.50
N LEU A 108 -22.05 6.73 -3.62
CA LEU A 108 -21.64 7.40 -4.86
C LEU A 108 -22.77 8.29 -5.47
N ARG A 109 -24.04 7.92 -5.27
CA ARG A 109 -25.18 8.73 -5.74
C ARG A 109 -25.46 9.99 -4.93
N ARG A 110 -24.77 10.21 -3.82
CA ARG A 110 -24.90 11.43 -3.00
C ARG A 110 -23.90 12.51 -3.41
N ASP A 111 -23.31 12.39 -4.59
CA ASP A 111 -22.33 13.32 -5.15
C ASP A 111 -21.19 13.67 -4.17
N PRO A 112 -20.49 12.67 -3.61
CA PRO A 112 -19.31 12.94 -2.80
C PRO A 112 -18.16 13.40 -3.68
N ASP A 113 -17.30 14.29 -3.15
CA ASP A 113 -16.07 14.68 -3.84
C ASP A 113 -15.03 13.56 -3.75
N ILE A 114 -14.95 12.92 -2.57
CA ILE A 114 -14.01 11.83 -2.29
C ILE A 114 -14.73 10.66 -1.62
N VAL A 115 -14.49 9.45 -2.13
CA VAL A 115 -14.94 8.20 -1.49
C VAL A 115 -13.77 7.26 -1.31
N THR A 116 -13.63 6.70 -0.11
CA THR A 116 -12.68 5.64 0.17
C THR A 116 -13.42 4.33 0.47
N LEU A 117 -13.03 3.26 -0.21
CA LEU A 117 -13.58 1.92 -0.01
C LEU A 117 -12.50 1.01 0.58
N CYS A 118 -12.78 0.41 1.74
CA CYS A 118 -11.79 -0.42 2.45
C CYS A 118 -11.47 -1.74 1.77
N ASP A 119 -12.32 -2.21 0.84
CA ASP A 119 -12.13 -3.46 0.11
C ASP A 119 -12.93 -3.47 -1.21
N LEU A 120 -12.69 -4.50 -2.03
CA LEU A 120 -13.45 -4.83 -3.24
C LEU A 120 -13.97 -6.28 -3.08
N PRO A 121 -15.10 -6.49 -2.41
CA PRO A 121 -15.57 -7.84 -2.10
C PRO A 121 -16.19 -8.55 -3.29
N ASP A 122 -16.74 -7.83 -4.26
CA ASP A 122 -17.54 -8.40 -5.35
C ASP A 122 -17.45 -7.60 -6.66
N VAL A 123 -17.96 -8.20 -7.72
CA VAL A 123 -18.01 -7.64 -9.09
C VAL A 123 -18.95 -6.43 -9.17
N GLU A 124 -20.09 -6.47 -8.48
CA GLU A 124 -21.08 -5.40 -8.52
C GLU A 124 -20.51 -4.10 -7.92
N THR A 125 -19.74 -4.19 -6.86
CA THR A 125 -19.00 -3.05 -6.28
C THR A 125 -18.07 -2.42 -7.32
N ALA A 126 -17.27 -3.25 -8.05
CA ALA A 126 -16.38 -2.74 -9.10
C ALA A 126 -17.14 -2.04 -10.23
N GLN A 127 -18.25 -2.61 -10.64
CA GLN A 127 -19.10 -2.05 -11.70
C GLN A 127 -19.79 -0.76 -11.24
N ASN A 128 -20.28 -0.68 -10.01
CA ASN A 128 -20.85 0.54 -9.42
C ASN A 128 -19.82 1.68 -9.41
N ILE A 129 -18.56 1.40 -9.07
CA ILE A 129 -17.46 2.38 -9.13
C ILE A 129 -17.22 2.82 -10.57
N ALA A 130 -17.04 1.87 -11.49
CA ALA A 130 -16.68 2.16 -12.87
C ALA A 130 -17.77 2.93 -13.64
N ASN A 131 -19.06 2.78 -13.25
CA ASN A 131 -20.20 3.47 -13.83
C ASN A 131 -20.59 4.76 -13.09
N SER A 132 -19.89 5.13 -12.01
CA SER A 132 -20.15 6.38 -11.29
C SER A 132 -19.59 7.59 -12.05
N ASP A 133 -19.91 8.80 -11.57
CA ASP A 133 -19.35 10.04 -12.11
C ASP A 133 -17.90 10.23 -11.70
N LEU A 134 -17.01 9.49 -12.36
CA LEU A 134 -15.57 9.56 -12.14
C LEU A 134 -14.89 10.81 -12.74
N GLU A 135 -15.64 11.71 -13.35
CA GLU A 135 -15.12 13.02 -13.75
C GLU A 135 -15.08 13.98 -12.54
N ARG A 136 -16.02 13.82 -11.60
CA ARG A 136 -16.14 14.65 -10.41
C ARG A 136 -15.67 13.95 -9.14
N THR A 137 -16.06 12.69 -8.96
CA THR A 137 -15.76 11.93 -7.73
C THR A 137 -14.40 11.24 -7.82
N ARG A 138 -13.58 11.42 -6.81
CA ARG A 138 -12.35 10.65 -6.60
C ARG A 138 -12.62 9.45 -5.72
N VAL A 139 -12.29 8.27 -6.22
CA VAL A 139 -12.46 7.01 -5.49
C VAL A 139 -11.12 6.42 -5.13
N TYR A 140 -10.83 6.29 -3.84
CA TYR A 140 -9.71 5.52 -3.33
C TYR A 140 -10.19 4.10 -3.02
N LEU A 141 -9.75 3.13 -3.81
CA LEU A 141 -10.16 1.74 -3.65
C LEU A 141 -9.03 0.91 -3.06
N CYS A 142 -9.25 0.40 -1.86
CA CYS A 142 -8.31 -0.48 -1.18
C CYS A 142 -8.37 -1.90 -1.72
N LEU A 143 -7.22 -2.49 -2.04
CA LEU A 143 -7.08 -3.86 -2.55
C LEU A 143 -6.05 -4.67 -1.76
N ARG A 144 -6.32 -5.97 -1.57
CA ARG A 144 -5.39 -6.91 -0.90
C ARG A 144 -4.47 -7.57 -1.92
N THR A 145 -3.64 -6.79 -2.57
CA THR A 145 -2.69 -7.26 -3.58
C THR A 145 -1.25 -6.92 -3.18
N ASP A 146 -0.28 -7.59 -3.80
CA ASP A 146 1.13 -7.49 -3.44
C ASP A 146 1.95 -6.60 -4.38
N SER A 147 1.32 -6.09 -5.43
CA SER A 147 1.98 -5.23 -6.42
C SER A 147 0.98 -4.32 -7.16
N ALA A 148 1.47 -3.19 -7.64
CA ALA A 148 0.69 -2.23 -8.40
C ALA A 148 0.04 -2.85 -9.66
N LEU A 149 0.81 -3.63 -10.42
CA LEU A 149 0.30 -4.30 -11.61
C LEU A 149 -0.83 -5.28 -11.28
N LYS A 150 -0.67 -6.06 -10.20
CA LYS A 150 -1.71 -7.00 -9.76
C LYS A 150 -2.98 -6.28 -9.33
N SER A 151 -2.87 -5.11 -8.73
CA SER A 151 -4.02 -4.28 -8.35
C SER A 151 -4.82 -3.84 -9.57
N VAL A 152 -4.13 -3.34 -10.60
CA VAL A 152 -4.77 -2.94 -11.86
C VAL A 152 -5.47 -4.14 -12.50
N GLN A 153 -4.79 -5.28 -12.61
CA GLN A 153 -5.38 -6.51 -13.15
C GLN A 153 -6.63 -6.94 -12.37
N THR A 154 -6.56 -6.92 -11.03
CA THR A 154 -7.68 -7.31 -10.17
C THR A 154 -8.88 -6.40 -10.38
N TYR A 155 -8.68 -5.08 -10.43
CA TYR A 155 -9.76 -4.13 -10.67
C TYR A 155 -10.37 -4.29 -12.07
N VAL A 156 -9.54 -4.35 -13.12
CA VAL A 156 -10.01 -4.53 -14.50
C VAL A 156 -10.79 -5.83 -14.66
N GLN A 157 -10.31 -6.92 -14.06
CA GLN A 157 -11.00 -8.21 -14.06
C GLN A 157 -12.35 -8.14 -13.34
N ALA A 158 -12.43 -7.43 -12.22
CA ALA A 158 -13.67 -7.26 -11.44
C ALA A 158 -14.70 -6.39 -12.20
N VAL A 159 -14.27 -5.34 -12.88
CA VAL A 159 -15.17 -4.52 -13.73
C VAL A 159 -15.71 -5.32 -14.91
N GLY A 160 -14.90 -6.22 -15.50
CA GLY A 160 -15.27 -7.07 -16.63
C GLY A 160 -15.21 -6.39 -17.99
N ASP A 161 -15.09 -5.07 -18.05
CA ASP A 161 -14.88 -4.28 -19.27
C ASP A 161 -13.59 -3.46 -19.14
N PRO A 162 -12.51 -3.82 -19.86
CA PRO A 162 -11.24 -3.10 -19.81
C PRO A 162 -11.32 -1.63 -20.24
N LYS A 163 -12.20 -1.28 -21.18
CA LYS A 163 -12.37 0.10 -21.63
C LYS A 163 -13.02 0.95 -20.54
N LEU A 164 -14.06 0.42 -19.91
CA LEU A 164 -14.77 1.09 -18.83
C LEU A 164 -13.83 1.25 -17.61
N ALA A 165 -13.12 0.19 -17.23
CA ALA A 165 -12.15 0.23 -16.12
C ALA A 165 -11.04 1.24 -16.39
N ALA A 166 -10.41 1.20 -17.57
CA ALA A 166 -9.32 2.09 -17.93
C ALA A 166 -9.73 3.56 -17.99
N LYS A 167 -10.97 3.87 -18.44
CA LYS A 167 -11.47 5.25 -18.51
C LYS A 167 -11.32 5.96 -17.17
N GLY A 168 -11.77 5.32 -16.08
CA GLY A 168 -11.78 5.90 -14.74
C GLY A 168 -10.48 5.79 -13.97
N LEU A 169 -9.55 4.88 -14.34
CA LEU A 169 -8.31 4.70 -13.60
C LEU A 169 -7.40 5.93 -13.71
N ARG A 170 -6.94 6.45 -12.55
CA ARG A 170 -5.98 7.54 -12.45
C ARG A 170 -4.59 7.07 -12.04
N GLY A 171 -4.52 6.19 -11.05
CA GLY A 171 -3.24 5.75 -10.55
C GLY A 171 -3.32 4.57 -9.58
N VAL A 172 -2.17 4.16 -9.12
CA VAL A 172 -2.04 3.09 -8.13
C VAL A 172 -0.92 3.37 -7.14
N VAL A 173 -1.23 3.17 -5.87
CA VAL A 173 -0.27 3.23 -4.75
C VAL A 173 -0.15 1.84 -4.16
N ALA A 174 1.00 1.23 -4.28
CA ALA A 174 1.28 -0.08 -3.69
C ALA A 174 2.24 0.06 -2.52
N CYS A 175 1.95 -0.59 -1.40
CA CYS A 175 2.71 -0.51 -0.15
C CYS A 175 3.09 -1.89 0.38
N LYS A 176 4.30 -1.99 0.91
CA LYS A 176 4.73 -3.08 1.81
C LYS A 176 5.51 -2.50 2.98
N LEU A 177 5.35 -3.08 4.16
CA LEU A 177 6.09 -2.65 5.35
C LEU A 177 7.41 -3.40 5.50
N VAL A 178 8.43 -2.64 5.88
CA VAL A 178 9.74 -3.15 6.33
C VAL A 178 9.98 -2.75 7.77
N ARG A 179 10.67 -3.60 8.51
CA ARG A 179 11.09 -3.28 9.86
C ARG A 179 12.23 -2.26 9.83
N VAL A 180 12.20 -1.30 10.73
CA VAL A 180 13.26 -0.30 10.90
C VAL A 180 14.34 -0.88 11.80
N LEU A 181 15.60 -0.78 11.38
CA LEU A 181 16.73 -1.21 12.20
C LEU A 181 16.77 -0.41 13.50
N CYS A 182 17.04 -1.08 14.59
CA CYS A 182 17.23 -0.42 15.89
C CYS A 182 18.46 0.49 15.82
N GLY A 183 18.26 1.79 15.98
CA GLY A 183 19.34 2.79 15.92
C GLY A 183 20.45 2.56 16.95
N ASN A 184 20.11 1.94 18.09
CA ASN A 184 21.03 1.70 19.17
C ASN A 184 21.98 0.49 18.96
N CYS A 185 21.55 -0.53 18.21
CA CYS A 185 22.32 -1.77 18.08
C CYS A 185 22.55 -2.24 16.65
N LYS A 186 22.13 -1.48 15.62
CA LYS A 186 22.43 -1.83 14.24
C LYS A 186 23.94 -1.90 14.01
N VAL A 187 24.38 -2.88 13.21
CA VAL A 187 25.80 -3.14 12.97
C VAL A 187 26.13 -2.75 11.53
N PRO A 188 27.08 -1.83 11.35
CA PRO A 188 27.56 -1.47 10.02
C PRO A 188 28.40 -2.62 9.42
N TYR A 189 28.38 -2.73 8.10
CA TYR A 189 29.28 -3.63 7.36
C TYR A 189 29.52 -3.11 5.94
N GLN A 190 30.67 -3.46 5.38
CA GLN A 190 30.98 -3.13 3.99
C GLN A 190 30.42 -4.23 3.07
N PRO A 191 29.58 -3.87 2.07
CA PRO A 191 29.07 -4.83 1.12
C PRO A 191 30.17 -5.31 0.18
N THR A 192 30.13 -6.59 -0.21
CA THR A 192 31.03 -7.10 -1.25
C THR A 192 30.59 -6.61 -2.63
N PRO A 193 31.53 -6.49 -3.62
CA PRO A 193 31.19 -6.12 -4.99
C PRO A 193 30.10 -7.01 -5.60
N ASP A 194 30.16 -8.32 -5.36
CA ASP A 194 29.15 -9.28 -5.82
C ASP A 194 27.76 -9.02 -5.22
N MET A 195 27.70 -8.59 -3.97
CA MET A 195 26.45 -8.21 -3.31
C MET A 195 25.87 -6.96 -3.94
N LEU A 196 26.67 -5.93 -4.18
CA LEU A 196 26.25 -4.70 -4.84
C LEU A 196 25.71 -4.97 -6.23
N LYS A 197 26.41 -5.81 -7.02
CA LYS A 197 25.99 -6.22 -8.36
C LYS A 197 24.64 -6.96 -8.34
N LYS A 198 24.45 -7.90 -7.41
CA LYS A 198 23.16 -8.62 -7.25
C LYS A 198 22.01 -7.70 -6.85
N LEU A 199 22.28 -6.65 -6.10
CA LEU A 199 21.29 -5.65 -5.66
C LEU A 199 21.07 -4.55 -6.73
N GLY A 200 21.83 -4.52 -7.81
CA GLY A 200 21.79 -3.46 -8.82
C GLY A 200 22.26 -2.11 -8.29
N LEU A 201 23.14 -2.12 -7.27
CA LEU A 201 23.70 -0.91 -6.69
C LEU A 201 25.07 -0.59 -7.35
N PRO A 202 25.33 0.68 -7.66
CA PRO A 202 26.60 1.07 -8.28
C PRO A 202 27.77 0.89 -7.31
N GLU A 203 28.82 0.26 -7.78
CA GLU A 203 30.07 0.15 -7.04
C GLU A 203 30.65 1.54 -6.75
N GLY A 204 31.21 1.72 -5.55
CA GLY A 204 31.82 2.99 -5.13
C GLY A 204 30.85 4.08 -4.66
N LYS A 205 29.53 3.93 -4.84
CA LYS A 205 28.55 4.86 -4.30
C LYS A 205 27.92 4.42 -2.97
N VAL A 206 28.09 3.15 -2.60
CA VAL A 206 27.58 2.59 -1.34
C VAL A 206 28.78 2.11 -0.52
N GLY A 207 29.19 2.92 0.43
CA GLY A 207 30.35 2.59 1.31
C GLY A 207 29.96 1.64 2.45
N GLU A 208 28.76 1.74 2.96
CA GLU A 208 28.34 1.02 4.16
C GLU A 208 26.86 0.61 4.07
N LEU A 209 26.56 -0.57 4.55
CA LEU A 209 25.21 -1.07 4.79
C LEU A 209 25.07 -1.50 6.26
N PHE A 210 23.85 -1.67 6.72
CA PHE A 210 23.57 -2.03 8.10
C PHE A 210 22.79 -3.34 8.19
N LYS A 211 23.10 -4.15 9.20
CA LYS A 211 22.36 -5.35 9.58
C LYS A 211 21.83 -5.26 10.99
N LYS A 212 20.86 -6.10 11.31
CA LYS A 212 20.34 -6.17 12.68
C LYS A 212 21.44 -6.58 13.67
N GLY A 213 21.47 -5.90 14.82
CA GLY A 213 22.29 -6.28 15.96
C GLY A 213 21.49 -7.12 16.95
N GLY A 214 21.10 -6.53 18.05
CA GLY A 214 20.39 -7.13 19.18
C GLY A 214 21.16 -7.05 20.49
N GLN A 215 22.46 -6.78 20.39
CA GLN A 215 23.35 -6.58 21.55
C GLN A 215 24.09 -5.26 21.45
N VAL A 216 24.45 -4.71 22.58
CA VAL A 216 25.28 -3.51 22.75
C VAL A 216 26.40 -3.82 23.71
N LEU A 217 27.53 -3.12 23.59
CA LEU A 217 28.64 -3.26 24.52
C LEU A 217 28.45 -2.27 25.69
N VAL A 218 28.25 -2.79 26.89
CA VAL A 218 28.22 -2.01 28.11
C VAL A 218 29.46 -2.40 28.96
N ARG A 219 30.36 -1.45 29.18
CA ARG A 219 31.64 -1.70 29.90
C ARG A 219 32.42 -2.90 29.29
N ASN A 220 32.48 -2.96 27.95
CA ASN A 220 33.10 -4.05 27.16
C ASN A 220 32.46 -5.45 27.35
N LYS A 221 31.26 -5.55 27.91
CA LYS A 221 30.48 -6.80 27.99
C LYS A 221 29.28 -6.72 27.03
N PRO A 222 28.98 -7.78 26.27
CA PRO A 222 27.80 -7.83 25.41
C PRO A 222 26.55 -7.96 26.28
N GLU A 223 25.66 -6.99 26.19
CA GLU A 223 24.35 -7.00 26.84
C GLU A 223 23.23 -6.92 25.79
N VAL A 224 22.07 -7.45 26.14
CA VAL A 224 20.88 -7.36 25.28
C VAL A 224 20.50 -5.89 25.12
N CYS A 225 20.27 -5.45 23.87
CA CYS A 225 19.87 -4.09 23.61
C CYS A 225 18.52 -3.78 24.27
N SER A 226 18.49 -2.83 25.19
CA SER A 226 17.28 -2.44 25.94
C SER A 226 16.21 -1.78 25.06
N VAL A 227 16.60 -1.12 23.95
CA VAL A 227 15.66 -0.43 23.04
C VAL A 227 14.82 -1.40 22.22
N CYS A 228 15.41 -2.50 21.74
CA CYS A 228 14.72 -3.47 20.92
C CYS A 228 14.57 -4.84 21.56
N SER A 229 14.92 -4.98 22.84
CA SER A 229 14.88 -6.25 23.59
C SER A 229 15.55 -7.41 22.84
N GLY A 230 16.68 -7.12 22.18
CA GLY A 230 17.45 -8.11 21.43
C GLY A 230 16.99 -8.43 20.02
N VAL A 231 15.85 -7.89 19.56
CA VAL A 231 15.28 -8.19 18.23
C VAL A 231 16.09 -7.57 17.08
N GLY A 232 16.78 -6.46 17.32
CA GLY A 232 17.57 -5.73 16.33
C GLY A 232 16.75 -4.79 15.43
N TYR A 233 15.43 -4.74 15.61
CA TYR A 233 14.51 -3.85 14.91
C TYR A 233 13.63 -3.09 15.89
N SER A 234 13.23 -1.86 15.53
CA SER A 234 12.32 -1.01 16.32
C SER A 234 11.42 -0.23 15.39
N GLY A 235 10.14 -0.61 15.33
CA GLY A 235 9.13 -0.02 14.46
C GLY A 235 9.15 -0.51 13.01
N GLN A 236 8.31 0.12 12.20
CA GLN A 236 8.10 -0.22 10.78
C GLN A 236 7.96 1.06 9.94
N THR A 237 8.30 0.98 8.66
CA THR A 237 8.10 2.04 7.67
C THR A 237 7.59 1.44 6.35
N GLY A 238 6.82 2.22 5.58
CA GLY A 238 6.32 1.79 4.29
C GLY A 238 7.39 1.85 3.19
N CYS A 239 7.34 0.92 2.26
CA CYS A 239 8.03 0.99 0.98
C CYS A 239 6.97 1.04 -0.11
N PHE A 240 6.99 2.09 -0.91
CA PHE A 240 5.93 2.41 -1.85
C PHE A 240 6.38 2.27 -3.31
N GLY A 241 5.41 1.91 -4.15
CA GLY A 241 5.44 2.12 -5.58
C GLY A 241 4.21 2.92 -5.97
N VAL A 242 4.41 4.11 -6.50
CA VAL A 242 3.34 5.03 -6.90
C VAL A 242 3.43 5.22 -8.41
N PHE A 243 2.30 5.03 -9.12
CA PHE A 243 2.27 5.11 -10.57
C PHE A 243 1.01 5.83 -11.02
N GLU A 244 1.17 6.84 -11.84
CA GLU A 244 0.08 7.45 -12.58
C GLU A 244 -0.21 6.62 -13.83
N LEU A 245 -1.50 6.54 -14.19
CA LEU A 245 -1.96 5.80 -15.36
C LEU A 245 -2.47 6.80 -16.40
N GLY A 246 -1.56 7.21 -17.27
CA GLY A 246 -1.83 8.13 -18.37
C GLY A 246 -2.49 7.46 -19.58
N LYS A 247 -2.53 8.16 -20.71
CA LYS A 247 -3.18 7.67 -21.93
C LYS A 247 -2.53 6.39 -22.47
N GLU A 248 -1.21 6.29 -22.44
CA GLU A 248 -0.46 5.12 -22.91
C GLU A 248 -0.73 3.90 -22.04
N GLU A 249 -0.68 4.04 -20.72
CA GLU A 249 -0.95 2.97 -19.78
C GLU A 249 -2.40 2.48 -19.88
N LYS A 250 -3.35 3.40 -20.05
CA LYS A 250 -4.77 3.06 -20.28
C LYS A 250 -4.97 2.29 -21.56
N GLN A 251 -4.27 2.63 -22.65
CA GLN A 251 -4.33 1.89 -23.89
C GLN A 251 -3.81 0.46 -23.74
N LEU A 252 -2.68 0.27 -23.05
CA LEU A 252 -2.12 -1.05 -22.75
C LEU A 252 -3.10 -1.90 -21.90
N ILE A 253 -3.81 -1.26 -20.96
CA ILE A 253 -4.85 -1.94 -20.17
C ILE A 253 -6.01 -2.42 -21.07
N ILE A 254 -6.47 -1.58 -21.99
CA ILE A 254 -7.54 -1.91 -22.94
C ILE A 254 -7.16 -3.07 -23.84
N GLU A 255 -5.91 -3.11 -24.30
CA GLU A 255 -5.35 -4.15 -25.14
C GLU A 255 -5.01 -5.45 -24.38
N GLY A 256 -5.00 -5.39 -23.05
CA GLY A 256 -4.58 -6.50 -22.20
C GLY A 256 -3.08 -6.77 -22.23
N ASP A 257 -2.27 -5.82 -22.68
CA ASP A 257 -0.80 -5.94 -22.68
C ASP A 257 -0.20 -5.61 -21.31
N TRP A 258 -0.27 -6.58 -20.43
CA TRP A 258 0.28 -6.49 -19.07
C TRP A 258 1.80 -6.42 -19.02
N ASN A 259 2.50 -6.92 -20.05
CA ASN A 259 3.96 -6.83 -20.14
C ASN A 259 4.37 -5.42 -20.58
N GLY A 260 3.66 -4.85 -21.53
CA GLY A 260 3.81 -3.45 -21.94
C GLY A 260 3.55 -2.52 -20.76
N LEU A 261 2.43 -2.70 -20.02
CA LEU A 261 2.11 -1.91 -18.83
C LEU A 261 3.20 -2.01 -17.76
N ARG A 262 3.72 -3.21 -17.48
CA ARG A 262 4.85 -3.40 -16.55
C ARG A 262 6.09 -2.63 -17.01
N SER A 263 6.35 -2.62 -18.30
CA SER A 263 7.49 -1.91 -18.89
C SER A 263 7.31 -0.39 -18.82
N ALA A 264 6.11 0.12 -19.08
CA ALA A 264 5.75 1.53 -18.95
C ALA A 264 5.91 2.01 -17.49
N MET A 265 5.37 1.26 -16.52
CA MET A 265 5.53 1.56 -15.08
C MET A 265 7.01 1.62 -14.65
N ARG A 266 7.89 0.79 -15.25
CA ARG A 266 9.34 0.84 -14.96
C ARG A 266 10.02 2.05 -15.60
N LYS A 267 9.57 2.47 -16.78
CA LYS A 267 10.10 3.63 -17.50
C LYS A 267 9.65 4.96 -16.93
N ALA A 268 8.52 4.99 -16.22
CA ALA A 268 7.97 6.20 -15.62
C ALA A 268 8.88 6.87 -14.57
N GLY A 269 10.01 6.24 -14.23
CA GLY A 269 11.03 6.82 -13.34
C GLY A 269 10.67 6.79 -11.85
N MET A 270 9.43 6.46 -11.51
CA MET A 270 9.01 6.32 -10.12
C MET A 270 9.57 5.05 -9.48
N PRO A 271 10.13 5.15 -8.26
CA PRO A 271 10.67 3.99 -7.58
C PRO A 271 9.60 2.93 -7.31
N SER A 272 9.90 1.70 -7.67
CA SER A 272 9.10 0.53 -7.27
C SER A 272 9.25 0.26 -5.77
N ILE A 273 8.39 -0.59 -5.19
CA ILE A 273 8.52 -1.05 -3.79
C ILE A 273 9.95 -1.56 -3.51
N GLN A 274 10.52 -2.36 -4.42
CA GLN A 274 11.88 -2.87 -4.28
C GLN A 274 12.93 -1.76 -4.26
N GLN A 275 12.84 -0.81 -5.17
CA GLN A 275 13.76 0.33 -5.23
C GLN A 275 13.60 1.25 -4.02
N SER A 276 12.36 1.48 -3.56
CA SER A 276 12.08 2.22 -2.32
C SER A 276 12.72 1.54 -1.10
N ALA A 277 12.54 0.22 -0.97
CA ALA A 277 13.16 -0.55 0.11
C ALA A 277 14.70 -0.54 0.03
N LEU A 278 15.25 -0.68 -1.16
CA LEU A 278 16.70 -0.66 -1.37
C LEU A 278 17.31 0.70 -1.00
N ARG A 279 16.66 1.82 -1.40
CA ARG A 279 17.08 3.17 -0.98
C ARG A 279 17.09 3.28 0.55
N LYS A 280 16.07 2.77 1.24
CA LYS A 280 16.02 2.76 2.71
C LYS A 280 17.12 1.90 3.33
N ALA A 281 17.50 0.79 2.70
CA ALA A 281 18.62 -0.03 3.16
C ALA A 281 19.95 0.71 3.02
N VAL A 282 20.18 1.41 1.90
CA VAL A 282 21.36 2.26 1.69
C VAL A 282 21.40 3.42 2.70
N MET A 283 20.26 3.98 3.06
CA MET A 283 20.15 5.01 4.11
C MET A 283 20.31 4.45 5.55
N GLY A 284 20.48 3.14 5.73
CA GLY A 284 20.62 2.51 7.04
C GLY A 284 19.33 2.50 7.88
N ILE A 285 18.16 2.69 7.23
CA ILE A 285 16.83 2.64 7.86
C ILE A 285 16.40 1.18 8.06
N THR A 286 16.64 0.33 7.07
CA THR A 286 16.30 -1.10 7.11
C THR A 286 17.47 -1.96 6.67
N SER A 287 17.35 -3.28 6.72
CA SER A 287 18.38 -4.21 6.29
C SER A 287 18.11 -4.81 4.91
N ILE A 288 19.15 -5.32 4.25
CA ILE A 288 18.99 -6.07 2.98
C ILE A 288 18.16 -7.35 3.19
N GLU A 289 18.19 -7.95 4.37
CA GLU A 289 17.30 -9.08 4.72
C GLU A 289 15.83 -8.70 4.56
N GLU A 290 15.43 -7.50 5.01
CA GLU A 290 14.07 -6.99 4.89
C GLU A 290 13.70 -6.69 3.43
N VAL A 291 14.62 -6.13 2.66
CA VAL A 291 14.42 -5.93 1.20
C VAL A 291 14.13 -7.27 0.52
N THR A 292 14.93 -8.30 0.81
CA THR A 292 14.74 -9.63 0.28
C THR A 292 13.40 -10.24 0.71
N ARG A 293 13.02 -10.07 1.99
CA ARG A 293 11.76 -10.58 2.54
C ARG A 293 10.54 -10.05 1.78
N ILE A 294 10.49 -8.74 1.50
CA ILE A 294 9.32 -8.13 0.85
C ILE A 294 9.29 -8.32 -0.67
N THR A 295 10.42 -8.66 -1.27
CA THR A 295 10.54 -8.89 -2.72
C THR A 295 10.44 -10.37 -3.10
N ALA A 296 10.56 -11.28 -2.12
CA ALA A 296 10.36 -12.70 -2.36
C ALA A 296 8.93 -12.97 -2.88
N PRO A 297 8.78 -13.86 -3.89
CA PRO A 297 7.46 -14.22 -4.39
C PRO A 297 6.63 -14.84 -3.26
N THR A 298 5.42 -14.34 -3.07
CA THR A 298 4.50 -14.87 -2.07
C THR A 298 4.10 -16.29 -2.48
N LYS A 299 4.56 -17.31 -1.74
CA LYS A 299 4.10 -18.68 -1.94
C LYS A 299 2.60 -18.70 -1.61
N SER A 300 1.75 -18.83 -2.61
CA SER A 300 0.33 -19.11 -2.41
C SER A 300 0.22 -20.41 -1.61
N LYS A 301 -0.31 -20.35 -0.40
CA LYS A 301 -0.73 -21.55 0.33
C LYS A 301 -1.92 -22.11 -0.45
N SER A 302 -1.67 -23.04 -1.35
CA SER A 302 -2.72 -23.87 -1.91
C SER A 302 -3.33 -24.67 -0.76
N SER A 303 -4.56 -24.36 -0.38
CA SER A 303 -5.35 -25.14 0.54
C SER A 303 -5.73 -26.45 -0.14
N SER A 304 -4.87 -27.46 -0.06
CA SER A 304 -5.23 -28.82 -0.39
C SER A 304 -6.14 -29.37 0.72
N LYS A 305 -7.44 -29.11 0.63
CA LYS A 305 -8.45 -29.94 1.29
C LYS A 305 -8.48 -31.28 0.54
N LYS A 306 -7.72 -32.26 0.98
CA LYS A 306 -7.99 -33.65 0.67
C LYS A 306 -9.27 -34.05 1.39
N SER A 307 -10.37 -34.16 0.65
CA SER A 307 -11.55 -34.88 1.09
C SER A 307 -11.16 -36.37 1.26
N LYS A 308 -11.07 -36.81 2.50
CA LYS A 308 -11.11 -38.24 2.78
C LYS A 308 -12.58 -38.65 2.74
N THR A 309 -12.99 -39.25 1.63
CA THR A 309 -14.18 -40.11 1.56
C THR A 309 -13.80 -41.40 2.29
N GLN A 310 -14.49 -41.66 3.37
CA GLN A 310 -14.52 -43.00 3.97
C GLN A 310 -15.73 -43.74 3.42
N ALA A 311 -15.45 -44.94 2.91
CA ALA A 311 -16.43 -45.95 2.60
C ALA A 311 -17.01 -46.59 3.89
#